data_176495936a0bb2a92d3014306f39398b
#
_entry.id   176495936a0bb2a92d3014306f39398b
#
_cell.length_a   1.000
_cell.length_b   1.000
_cell.length_c   1.000
_cell.angle_alpha   90.00
_cell.angle_beta   90.00
_cell.angle_gamma   90.00
#
_symmetry.space_group_name_H-M   'P 1'
#
loop_
_entity.id
_entity.type
_entity.pdbx_description
1 polymer ?
#
loop_
_entity_poly.entity_id
_entity_poly.type
_entity_poly.pdbx_seq_one_letter_code
_entity_poly.pdbx_strand_id
1 'polypeptide(L)'
;MAKHLMLAMTNPLAGRESEYNRWYDDVAYPIYKSLPGLVPLGRFKAVDVPHMFPFQMENQFEYLSLYSFETEDPVAFVAQIGMTLQGRDDYYFSEAIDKSRLCGPIYVSINDANFEPIDRYEALKS
;
A
#
# COMPACT_ATOMS: atom_id res chain seq x y z
N MET A 1 9.35 -3.23 -20.01
CA MET A 1 9.25 -2.16 -18.99
C MET A 1 9.67 -2.69 -17.63
N ALA A 2 10.25 -1.83 -16.82
CA ALA A 2 10.73 -2.26 -15.52
C ALA A 2 9.59 -2.46 -14.54
N LYS A 3 9.70 -3.50 -13.73
CA LYS A 3 8.74 -3.77 -12.65
C LYS A 3 9.08 -2.95 -11.43
N HIS A 4 8.04 -2.36 -10.85
CA HIS A 4 8.18 -1.52 -9.67
C HIS A 4 7.30 -2.05 -8.55
N LEU A 5 7.70 -1.74 -7.33
CA LEU A 5 6.96 -2.06 -6.13
C LEU A 5 6.67 -0.77 -5.39
N MET A 6 5.40 -0.54 -5.10
CA MET A 6 4.95 0.60 -4.31
C MET A 6 4.56 0.10 -2.92
N LEU A 7 5.13 0.70 -1.89
CA LEU A 7 4.83 0.37 -0.52
C LEU A 7 4.05 1.51 0.12
N ALA A 8 2.94 1.18 0.76
CA ALA A 8 2.22 2.15 1.59
C ALA A 8 2.34 1.69 3.03
N MET A 9 3.16 2.38 3.80
CA MET A 9 3.48 2.03 5.19
C MET A 9 2.79 3.03 6.10
N THR A 10 1.85 2.55 6.91
CA THR A 10 0.95 3.43 7.66
C THR A 10 0.66 2.88 9.05
N ASN A 11 0.10 3.77 9.88
CA ASN A 11 -0.39 3.42 11.21
C ASN A 11 -1.81 3.95 11.37
N PRO A 12 -2.71 3.19 11.99
CA PRO A 12 -3.99 3.78 12.41
C PRO A 12 -3.79 4.72 13.60
N LEU A 13 -4.66 5.70 13.72
CA LEU A 13 -4.72 6.48 14.95
C LEU A 13 -5.19 5.61 16.10
N ALA A 14 -4.72 5.92 17.32
CA ALA A 14 -5.06 5.14 18.50
C ALA A 14 -6.58 5.00 18.66
N GLY A 15 -7.04 3.76 18.84
CA GLY A 15 -8.47 3.46 19.02
C GLY A 15 -9.27 3.45 17.73
N ARG A 16 -8.67 3.71 16.57
CA ARG A 16 -9.41 3.79 15.31
C ARG A 16 -8.99 2.71 14.31
N GLU A 17 -8.41 1.61 14.78
CA GLU A 17 -7.92 0.55 13.90
C GLU A 17 -9.05 -0.08 13.08
N SER A 18 -10.21 -0.30 13.66
CA SER A 18 -11.35 -0.87 12.94
C SER A 18 -11.83 0.03 11.81
N GLU A 19 -11.90 1.32 12.05
CA GLU A 19 -12.27 2.31 11.04
C GLU A 19 -11.21 2.34 9.93
N TYR A 20 -9.93 2.30 10.29
CA TYR A 20 -8.80 2.26 9.37
C TYR A 20 -8.92 1.05 8.44
N ASN A 21 -9.16 -0.14 8.99
CA ASN A 21 -9.27 -1.35 8.18
C ASN A 21 -10.50 -1.35 7.29
N ARG A 22 -11.63 -0.85 7.78
CA ARG A 22 -12.83 -0.73 6.96
C ARG A 22 -12.64 0.21 5.77
N TRP A 23 -11.90 1.31 5.98
CA TRP A 23 -11.60 2.22 4.87
C TRP A 23 -10.82 1.50 3.77
N TYR A 24 -9.80 0.71 4.16
CA TYR A 24 -9.05 -0.06 3.17
C TYR A 24 -9.94 -1.08 2.45
N ASP A 25 -10.77 -1.80 3.19
CA ASP A 25 -11.61 -2.84 2.61
C ASP A 25 -12.71 -2.28 1.72
N ASP A 26 -13.34 -1.20 2.14
CA ASP A 26 -14.58 -0.73 1.52
C ASP A 26 -14.37 0.43 0.55
N VAL A 27 -13.32 1.22 0.72
CA VAL A 27 -13.08 2.42 -0.09
C VAL A 27 -11.80 2.29 -0.91
N ALA A 28 -10.65 2.17 -0.23
CA ALA A 28 -9.36 2.29 -0.90
C ALA A 28 -9.06 1.11 -1.82
N TYR A 29 -9.17 -0.10 -1.31
CA TYR A 29 -8.75 -1.28 -2.06
C TYR A 29 -9.58 -1.48 -3.34
N PRO A 30 -10.92 -1.40 -3.32
CA PRO A 30 -11.69 -1.52 -4.55
C PRO A 30 -11.31 -0.48 -5.60
N ILE A 31 -11.03 0.74 -5.16
CA ILE A 31 -10.62 1.81 -6.09
C ILE A 31 -9.23 1.54 -6.64
N TYR A 32 -8.26 1.21 -5.79
CA TYR A 32 -6.90 0.90 -6.25
C TYR A 32 -6.90 -0.26 -7.23
N LYS A 33 -7.69 -1.28 -6.97
CA LYS A 33 -7.80 -2.44 -7.85
C LYS A 33 -8.34 -2.06 -9.23
N SER A 34 -9.13 -0.98 -9.32
CA SER A 34 -9.70 -0.51 -10.57
C SER A 34 -8.77 0.39 -11.38
N LEU A 35 -7.65 0.86 -10.79
CA LEU A 35 -6.75 1.78 -11.48
C LEU A 35 -5.91 1.06 -12.52
N PRO A 36 -5.86 1.58 -13.76
CA PRO A 36 -5.10 0.92 -14.82
C PRO A 36 -3.62 0.78 -14.47
N GLY A 37 -3.11 -0.44 -14.61
CA GLY A 37 -1.69 -0.71 -14.41
C GLY A 37 -1.25 -0.92 -12.98
N LEU A 38 -2.08 -0.59 -12.00
CA LEU A 38 -1.76 -0.80 -10.59
C LEU A 38 -2.29 -2.15 -10.14
N VAL A 39 -1.42 -3.00 -9.61
CA VAL A 39 -1.78 -4.36 -9.20
C VAL A 39 -1.59 -4.49 -7.69
N PRO A 40 -2.68 -4.53 -6.91
CA PRO A 40 -2.56 -4.77 -5.47
C PRO A 40 -2.03 -6.17 -5.18
N LEU A 41 -1.04 -6.27 -4.30
CA LEU A 41 -0.44 -7.53 -3.90
C LEU A 41 -0.87 -7.98 -2.51
N GLY A 42 -1.44 -7.09 -1.70
CA GLY A 42 -1.98 -7.44 -0.40
C GLY A 42 -1.66 -6.42 0.67
N ARG A 43 -2.24 -6.65 1.83
CA ARG A 43 -2.02 -5.88 3.04
C ARG A 43 -1.40 -6.76 4.10
N PHE A 44 -0.49 -6.20 4.88
CA PHE A 44 0.28 -6.95 5.86
C PHE A 44 0.33 -6.17 7.17
N LYS A 45 0.32 -6.88 8.26
CA LYS A 45 0.46 -6.29 9.60
C LYS A 45 1.79 -6.72 10.18
N ALA A 46 2.52 -5.79 10.79
CA ALA A 46 3.79 -6.09 11.43
C ALA A 46 3.59 -7.09 12.57
N VAL A 47 4.55 -8.00 12.70
CA VAL A 47 4.58 -8.93 13.82
C VAL A 47 5.75 -8.55 14.73
N ASP A 48 5.54 -8.75 16.02
CA ASP A 48 6.53 -8.39 17.02
C ASP A 48 7.49 -9.57 17.22
N VAL A 49 8.64 -9.47 16.55
CA VAL A 49 9.72 -10.47 16.66
C VAL A 49 11.02 -9.76 16.99
N PRO A 50 11.91 -10.40 17.76
CA PRO A 50 13.22 -9.82 18.03
C PRO A 50 14.00 -9.59 16.74
N HIS A 51 14.79 -8.53 16.71
CA HIS A 51 15.66 -8.27 15.57
C HIS A 51 16.71 -9.36 15.41
N MET A 52 16.95 -9.76 14.17
CA MET A 52 18.00 -10.73 13.87
C MET A 52 19.39 -10.18 14.18
N PHE A 53 19.58 -8.87 13.96
CA PHE A 53 20.86 -8.20 14.18
C PHE A 53 20.67 -7.02 15.12
N PRO A 54 21.62 -6.79 16.08
CA PRO A 54 21.44 -5.72 17.08
C PRO A 54 21.49 -4.30 16.52
N PHE A 55 21.99 -4.13 15.29
CA PHE A 55 22.07 -2.82 14.66
C PHE A 55 20.86 -2.49 13.79
N GLN A 56 19.82 -3.35 13.74
CA GLN A 56 18.63 -3.07 12.95
C GLN A 56 17.80 -1.96 13.60
N MET A 57 17.23 -1.12 12.74
CA MET A 57 16.33 -0.04 13.20
C MET A 57 14.98 -0.60 13.59
N GLU A 58 14.32 0.07 14.54
CA GLU A 58 12.95 -0.27 14.89
C GLU A 58 12.01 0.04 13.74
N ASN A 59 11.05 -0.86 13.50
CA ASN A 59 9.99 -0.62 12.55
C ASN A 59 8.97 0.34 13.17
N GLN A 60 8.66 1.41 12.45
CA GLN A 60 7.71 2.42 12.93
C GLN A 60 6.31 2.26 12.36
N PHE A 61 6.08 1.25 11.53
CA PHE A 61 4.82 1.10 10.82
C PHE A 61 4.16 -0.22 11.15
N GLU A 62 2.89 -0.14 11.55
CA GLU A 62 2.11 -1.31 11.92
C GLU A 62 1.55 -2.04 10.70
N TYR A 63 1.28 -1.29 9.62
CA TYR A 63 0.65 -1.85 8.43
C TYR A 63 1.43 -1.51 7.18
N LEU A 64 1.39 -2.44 6.22
CA LEU A 64 2.02 -2.31 4.91
C LEU A 64 1.05 -2.79 3.86
N SER A 65 0.84 -1.96 2.83
CA SER A 65 0.14 -2.37 1.62
C SER A 65 1.15 -2.39 0.47
N LEU A 66 1.07 -3.44 -0.35
CA LEU A 66 1.98 -3.61 -1.49
C LEU A 66 1.22 -3.54 -2.80
N TYR A 67 1.82 -2.87 -3.76
CA TYR A 67 1.30 -2.77 -5.12
C TYR A 67 2.46 -2.94 -6.09
N SER A 68 2.17 -3.50 -7.27
CA SER A 68 3.16 -3.55 -8.34
C SER A 68 2.66 -2.83 -9.57
N PHE A 69 3.56 -2.37 -10.38
CA PHE A 69 3.26 -1.78 -11.68
C PHE A 69 4.49 -1.84 -12.57
N GLU A 70 4.27 -1.75 -13.87
CA GLU A 70 5.35 -1.77 -14.85
C GLU A 70 5.30 -0.47 -15.65
N THR A 71 6.42 0.23 -15.70
CA THR A 71 6.51 1.50 -16.43
C THR A 71 7.97 1.82 -16.71
N GLU A 72 8.19 2.64 -17.72
CA GLU A 72 9.50 3.23 -17.97
C GLU A 72 9.63 4.60 -17.29
N ASP A 73 8.51 5.17 -16.80
CA ASP A 73 8.50 6.48 -16.16
C ASP A 73 7.68 6.40 -14.85
N PRO A 74 8.31 5.99 -13.74
CA PRO A 74 7.59 5.87 -12.49
C PRO A 74 7.07 7.21 -11.96
N VAL A 75 7.73 8.31 -12.25
CA VAL A 75 7.27 9.63 -11.82
C VAL A 75 5.94 9.96 -12.47
N ALA A 76 5.85 9.77 -13.78
CA ALA A 76 4.61 10.02 -14.52
C ALA A 76 3.50 9.07 -14.11
N PHE A 77 3.84 7.79 -13.87
CA PHE A 77 2.85 6.80 -13.44
C PHE A 77 2.22 7.20 -12.11
N VAL A 78 3.03 7.55 -11.11
CA VAL A 78 2.55 7.91 -9.78
C VAL A 78 1.73 9.21 -9.85
N ALA A 79 2.17 10.17 -10.65
CA ALA A 79 1.42 11.41 -10.83
C ALA A 79 0.04 11.14 -11.41
N GLN A 80 -0.06 10.22 -12.38
CA GLN A 80 -1.33 9.84 -12.98
C GLN A 80 -2.26 9.18 -11.97
N ILE A 81 -1.73 8.29 -11.12
CA ILE A 81 -2.51 7.68 -10.04
C ILE A 81 -3.09 8.77 -9.14
N GLY A 82 -2.25 9.71 -8.70
CA GLY A 82 -2.69 10.79 -7.83
C GLY A 82 -3.79 11.65 -8.46
N MET A 83 -3.63 11.99 -9.72
CA MET A 83 -4.63 12.79 -10.44
C MET A 83 -5.96 12.03 -10.57
N THR A 84 -5.89 10.75 -10.86
CA THR A 84 -7.09 9.92 -10.98
C THR A 84 -7.84 9.85 -9.65
N LEU A 85 -7.13 9.67 -8.55
CA LEU A 85 -7.76 9.63 -7.22
C LEU A 85 -8.39 10.96 -6.86
N GLN A 86 -7.70 12.07 -7.13
CA GLN A 86 -8.24 13.41 -6.84
C GLN A 86 -9.50 13.73 -7.63
N GLY A 87 -9.63 13.16 -8.82
CA GLY A 87 -10.80 13.38 -9.66
C GLY A 87 -12.00 12.51 -9.35
N ARG A 88 -11.90 11.61 -8.37
CA ARG A 88 -12.99 10.70 -8.02
C ARG A 88 -13.80 11.24 -6.86
N ASP A 89 -15.12 11.19 -6.98
CA ASP A 89 -16.03 11.60 -5.91
C ASP A 89 -16.12 10.57 -4.78
N ASP A 90 -15.79 9.30 -5.09
CA ASP A 90 -15.94 8.20 -4.15
C ASP A 90 -14.65 7.87 -3.38
N TYR A 91 -13.56 8.61 -3.63
CA TYR A 91 -12.30 8.41 -2.93
C TYR A 91 -12.05 9.53 -1.93
N TYR A 92 -11.67 9.15 -0.72
CA TYR A 92 -11.18 10.07 0.29
C TYR A 92 -10.10 9.39 1.10
N PHE A 93 -9.21 10.18 1.69
CA PHE A 93 -8.17 9.65 2.56
C PHE A 93 -8.71 9.55 3.99
N SER A 94 -8.57 8.38 4.60
CA SER A 94 -9.17 8.12 5.90
C SER A 94 -8.65 9.04 7.00
N GLU A 95 -9.56 9.56 7.82
CA GLU A 95 -9.20 10.31 9.02
C GLU A 95 -8.63 9.40 10.12
N ALA A 96 -8.75 8.09 9.97
CA ALA A 96 -8.22 7.12 10.94
C ALA A 96 -6.74 6.81 10.74
N ILE A 97 -6.11 7.37 9.69
CA ILE A 97 -4.69 7.18 9.42
C ILE A 97 -3.87 8.27 10.13
N ASP A 98 -2.80 7.86 10.79
CA ASP A 98 -1.85 8.80 11.40
C ASP A 98 -1.03 9.46 10.30
N LYS A 99 -1.37 10.70 9.97
CA LYS A 99 -0.71 11.45 8.91
C LYS A 99 0.64 12.00 9.31
N SER A 100 1.02 11.91 10.59
CA SER A 100 2.34 12.33 11.05
C SER A 100 3.42 11.29 10.81
N ARG A 101 3.02 10.04 10.55
CA ARG A 101 3.95 8.93 10.29
C ARG A 101 3.38 8.02 9.22
N LEU A 102 3.71 8.32 7.98
CA LEU A 102 3.40 7.42 6.86
C LEU A 102 4.47 7.61 5.80
N CYS A 103 4.71 6.59 4.99
CA CYS A 103 5.58 6.74 3.85
C CYS A 103 5.14 5.81 2.72
N GLY A 104 5.52 6.21 1.50
CA GLY A 104 5.13 5.47 0.31
C GLY A 104 6.28 5.33 -0.67
N PRO A 105 7.37 4.65 -0.28
CA PRO A 105 8.51 4.52 -1.17
C PRO A 105 8.20 3.62 -2.35
N ILE A 106 8.88 3.87 -3.46
CA ILE A 106 8.76 3.08 -4.67
C ILE A 106 10.13 2.52 -5.00
N TYR A 107 10.16 1.23 -5.29
CA TYR A 107 11.38 0.50 -5.61
C TYR A 107 11.27 -0.07 -7.01
N VAL A 108 12.40 -0.18 -7.69
CA VAL A 108 12.46 -0.85 -8.99
C VAL A 108 13.11 -2.21 -8.83
N SER A 109 12.58 -3.22 -9.50
CA SER A 109 13.17 -4.55 -9.48
C SER A 109 14.51 -4.54 -10.22
N ILE A 110 15.52 -5.15 -9.62
CA ILE A 110 16.85 -5.25 -10.23
C ILE A 110 17.20 -6.68 -10.64
N ASN A 111 16.32 -7.65 -10.39
CA ASN A 111 16.61 -9.07 -10.65
C ASN A 111 15.39 -9.82 -11.18
N ASP A 112 14.56 -9.15 -11.98
CA ASP A 112 13.39 -9.75 -12.62
C ASP A 112 12.41 -10.37 -11.63
N ALA A 113 12.13 -9.64 -10.54
CA ALA A 113 11.17 -10.08 -9.55
C ALA A 113 9.82 -10.38 -10.19
N ASN A 114 9.16 -11.45 -9.73
CA ASN A 114 7.86 -11.86 -10.22
C ASN A 114 6.90 -11.96 -9.04
N PHE A 115 5.78 -11.25 -9.15
CA PHE A 115 4.76 -11.22 -8.11
C PHE A 115 3.45 -11.76 -8.66
N GLU A 116 2.80 -12.62 -7.89
CA GLU A 116 1.45 -13.08 -8.21
C GLU A 116 0.45 -12.15 -7.55
N PRO A 117 -0.47 -11.53 -8.33
CA PRO A 117 -1.50 -10.67 -7.74
C PRO A 117 -2.40 -11.44 -6.79
N ILE A 118 -2.89 -10.77 -5.77
CA ILE A 118 -3.84 -11.37 -4.84
C ILE A 118 -5.24 -11.20 -5.40
N ASP A 119 -5.71 -12.20 -6.15
CA ASP A 119 -7.05 -12.17 -6.74
C ASP A 119 -8.14 -12.47 -5.74
N ARG A 120 -7.77 -12.97 -4.58
CA ARG A 120 -8.72 -13.46 -3.57
C ARG A 120 -8.74 -12.59 -2.33
N TYR A 121 -8.45 -11.31 -2.49
CA TYR A 121 -8.42 -10.41 -1.34
C TYR A 121 -9.73 -10.45 -0.55
N GLU A 122 -10.86 -10.53 -1.26
CA GLU A 122 -12.17 -10.59 -0.60
C GLU A 122 -12.30 -11.81 0.32
N ALA A 123 -11.65 -12.91 -0.03
CA ALA A 123 -11.69 -14.12 0.79
C ALA A 123 -10.78 -14.03 2.02
N LEU A 124 -9.86 -13.08 2.05
CA LEU A 124 -8.90 -12.93 3.14
C LEU A 124 -9.35 -11.94 4.21
N LYS A 125 -10.25 -11.03 3.86
CA LYS A 125 -10.78 -10.11 4.86
C LYS A 125 -11.94 -10.79 5.59
N SER A 126 -12.00 -10.64 6.87
CA SER A 126 -13.03 -11.34 7.65
C SER A 126 -13.23 -10.68 9.00
#